data_d5c433b83914a9c8d8d8dc5529804959
#
_entry.id   d5c433b83914a9c8d8d8dc5529804959
#
_cell.length_a   1.000
_cell.length_b   1.000
_cell.length_c   1.000
_cell.angle_alpha   90.00
_cell.angle_beta   90.00
_cell.angle_gamma   90.00
#
_symmetry.space_group_name_H-M   'P 1'
#
loop_
_entity.id
_entity.type
_entity.pdbx_description
1 polymer ?
#
loop_
_entity_poly.entity_id
_entity_poly.type
_entity_poly.pdbx_seq_one_letter_code
_entity_poly.pdbx_strand_id
1 'polypeptide(L)'
;MSTTGLSVADADALLLSVILDDEGRQDPVPVYRRLIAESPRWKSAFGMTVLTTYADGLEFLRNPRWGRAEDDMDLPAGLSGATDRRRERDDVNTMLFMNPPDHTRVRGLVARAFTPRMVEHLRPQIADLLTPILDEVADRG
;
A
#
# COMPACT_ATOMS: atom_id res chain seq x y z
N MET A 1 -24.45 0.34 25.30
CA MET A 1 -23.00 0.15 25.51
C MET A 1 -22.29 1.09 24.54
N SER A 2 -21.77 2.22 25.03
CA SER A 2 -21.03 3.17 24.18
C SER A 2 -19.69 2.56 23.86
N THR A 3 -19.51 2.12 22.62
CA THR A 3 -18.20 1.72 22.13
C THR A 3 -17.40 3.02 21.96
N THR A 4 -16.59 3.34 22.96
CA THR A 4 -15.67 4.47 22.87
C THR A 4 -14.62 4.09 21.84
N GLY A 5 -14.72 4.65 20.64
CA GLY A 5 -13.71 4.47 19.61
C GLY A 5 -12.34 5.01 20.06
N LEU A 6 -11.28 4.63 19.37
CA LEU A 6 -9.94 5.17 19.60
C LEU A 6 -9.92 6.69 19.42
N SER A 7 -9.14 7.39 20.24
CA SER A 7 -8.78 8.76 19.93
C SER A 7 -7.93 8.81 18.64
N VAL A 8 -7.89 9.95 17.96
CA VAL A 8 -7.03 10.14 16.79
C VAL A 8 -5.57 9.83 17.11
N ALA A 9 -5.09 10.28 18.27
CA ALA A 9 -3.72 10.05 18.71
C ALA A 9 -3.42 8.56 18.92
N ASP A 10 -4.36 7.81 19.52
CA ASP A 10 -4.18 6.36 19.73
C ASP A 10 -4.22 5.58 18.41
N ALA A 11 -5.13 5.97 17.50
CA ALA A 11 -5.22 5.37 16.17
C ALA A 11 -3.94 5.62 15.34
N ASP A 12 -3.42 6.85 15.37
CA ASP A 12 -2.16 7.21 14.71
C ASP A 12 -0.97 6.46 15.33
N ALA A 13 -0.91 6.35 16.66
CA ALA A 13 0.14 5.61 17.35
C ALA A 13 0.14 4.12 16.96
N LEU A 14 -1.04 3.49 16.91
CA LEU A 14 -1.19 2.12 16.45
C LEU A 14 -0.78 1.93 15.00
N LEU A 15 -1.16 2.85 14.11
CA LEU A 15 -0.76 2.79 12.71
C LEU A 15 0.76 2.92 12.56
N LEU A 16 1.37 3.85 13.30
CA LEU A 16 2.82 4.07 13.25
C LEU A 16 3.60 2.90 13.82
N SER A 17 3.09 2.19 14.85
CA SER A 17 3.76 1.01 15.39
C SER A 17 3.94 -0.10 14.34
N VAL A 18 2.94 -0.31 13.46
CA VAL A 18 3.05 -1.28 12.35
C VAL A 18 4.04 -0.83 11.27
N ILE A 19 4.25 0.47 11.11
CA ILE A 19 5.11 1.01 10.04
C ILE A 19 6.56 1.16 10.51
N LEU A 20 6.77 1.61 11.75
CA LEU A 20 8.08 2.03 12.24
C LEU A 20 8.72 1.03 13.20
N ASP A 21 7.95 0.29 13.99
CA ASP A 21 8.47 -0.61 15.00
C ASP A 21 8.69 -2.02 14.45
N ASP A 22 9.79 -2.67 14.82
CA ASP A 22 10.11 -4.03 14.37
C ASP A 22 9.07 -5.04 14.85
N GLU A 23 8.64 -4.94 16.11
CA GLU A 23 7.63 -5.83 16.69
C GLU A 23 6.28 -5.70 15.98
N GLY A 24 5.83 -4.46 15.74
CA GLY A 24 4.59 -4.19 15.02
C GLY A 24 4.60 -4.69 13.57
N ARG A 25 5.77 -4.68 12.93
CA ARG A 25 5.95 -5.22 11.57
C ARG A 25 5.95 -6.75 11.53
N GLN A 26 6.43 -7.42 12.58
CA GLN A 26 6.47 -8.88 12.64
C GLN A 26 5.07 -9.49 12.82
N ASP A 27 4.22 -8.86 13.63
CA ASP A 27 2.82 -9.29 13.80
C ASP A 27 1.84 -8.11 13.75
N PRO A 28 1.51 -7.60 12.55
CA PRO A 28 0.64 -6.46 12.39
C PRO A 28 -0.86 -6.78 12.56
N VAL A 29 -1.23 -8.07 12.55
CA VAL A 29 -2.63 -8.50 12.50
C VAL A 29 -3.45 -8.05 13.72
N PRO A 30 -2.98 -8.13 14.98
CA PRO A 30 -3.73 -7.65 16.13
C PRO A 30 -4.01 -6.14 16.05
N VAL A 31 -3.03 -5.35 15.59
CA VAL A 31 -3.15 -3.90 15.43
C VAL A 31 -4.21 -3.56 14.39
N TYR A 32 -4.16 -4.20 13.22
CA TYR A 32 -5.16 -3.97 12.18
C TYR A 32 -6.57 -4.36 12.62
N ARG A 33 -6.73 -5.48 13.33
CA ARG A 33 -8.03 -5.88 13.87
C ARG A 33 -8.60 -4.81 14.81
N ARG A 34 -7.78 -4.25 15.66
CA ARG A 34 -8.18 -3.20 16.59
C ARG A 34 -8.56 -1.92 15.85
N LEU A 35 -7.76 -1.47 14.89
CA LEU A 35 -8.06 -0.31 14.06
C LEU A 35 -9.37 -0.47 13.29
N ILE A 36 -9.61 -1.64 12.68
CA ILE A 36 -10.87 -1.92 11.96
C ILE A 36 -12.07 -1.86 12.90
N ALA A 37 -11.95 -2.37 14.12
CA ALA A 37 -13.06 -2.44 15.07
C ALA A 37 -13.38 -1.11 15.74
N GLU A 38 -12.35 -0.31 16.08
CA GLU A 38 -12.49 0.87 16.94
C GLU A 38 -12.31 2.20 16.19
N SER A 39 -11.63 2.19 15.02
CA SER A 39 -11.38 3.36 14.18
C SER A 39 -11.36 2.99 12.70
N PRO A 40 -12.50 2.58 12.11
CA PRO A 40 -12.54 2.14 10.71
C PRO A 40 -12.16 3.25 9.72
N ARG A 41 -12.34 4.51 10.11
CA ARG A 41 -11.97 5.70 9.33
C ARG A 41 -11.58 6.83 10.28
N TRP A 42 -10.48 7.50 10.01
CA TRP A 42 -10.15 8.74 10.72
C TRP A 42 -9.30 9.67 9.87
N LYS A 43 -9.28 10.94 10.27
CA LYS A 43 -8.32 11.90 9.77
C LYS A 43 -7.15 11.94 10.74
N SER A 44 -6.00 11.48 10.29
CA SER A 44 -4.76 11.47 11.05
C SER A 44 -4.31 12.90 11.38
N ALA A 45 -3.58 13.08 12.48
CA ALA A 45 -2.92 14.33 12.81
C ALA A 45 -1.90 14.79 11.74
N PHE A 46 -1.46 13.87 10.90
CA PHE A 46 -0.55 14.11 9.77
C PHE A 46 -1.26 14.55 8.49
N GLY A 47 -2.56 14.87 8.56
CA GLY A 47 -3.36 15.31 7.42
C GLY A 47 -3.88 14.22 6.50
N MET A 48 -3.51 12.95 6.72
CA MET A 48 -3.99 11.82 5.92
C MET A 48 -5.38 11.36 6.36
N THR A 49 -6.19 10.91 5.41
CA THR A 49 -7.39 10.13 5.71
C THR A 49 -7.03 8.65 5.66
N VAL A 50 -7.20 7.95 6.78
CA VAL A 50 -6.92 6.53 6.89
C VAL A 50 -8.22 5.73 6.78
N LEU A 51 -8.21 4.70 5.94
CA LEU A 51 -9.30 3.78 5.70
C LEU A 51 -8.81 2.37 6.00
N THR A 52 -9.45 1.67 6.94
CA THR A 52 -9.01 0.34 7.38
C THR A 52 -9.92 -0.79 6.92
N THR A 53 -11.13 -0.48 6.45
CA THR A 53 -12.04 -1.51 5.96
C THR A 53 -11.84 -1.80 4.48
N TYR A 54 -12.06 -3.05 4.09
CA TYR A 54 -12.03 -3.45 2.68
C TYR A 54 -13.04 -2.67 1.82
N ALA A 55 -14.24 -2.44 2.37
CA ALA A 55 -15.30 -1.73 1.65
C ALA A 55 -14.88 -0.29 1.31
N ASP A 56 -14.33 0.42 2.28
CA ASP A 56 -13.87 1.80 2.08
C ASP A 56 -12.69 1.87 1.12
N GLY A 57 -11.73 0.96 1.27
CA GLY A 57 -10.59 0.88 0.36
C GLY A 57 -11.02 0.58 -1.07
N LEU A 58 -11.97 -0.33 -1.26
CA LEU A 58 -12.51 -0.67 -2.56
C LEU A 58 -13.27 0.50 -3.21
N GLU A 59 -14.10 1.20 -2.43
CA GLU A 59 -14.81 2.40 -2.89
C GLU A 59 -13.82 3.47 -3.31
N PHE A 60 -12.82 3.75 -2.48
CA PHE A 60 -11.79 4.73 -2.77
C PHE A 60 -11.03 4.41 -4.07
N LEU A 61 -10.57 3.17 -4.23
CA LEU A 61 -9.78 2.75 -5.39
C LEU A 61 -10.59 2.75 -6.70
N ARG A 62 -11.90 2.58 -6.63
CA ARG A 62 -12.79 2.56 -7.81
C ARG A 62 -13.38 3.92 -8.17
N ASN A 63 -13.33 4.87 -7.27
CA ASN A 63 -13.95 6.16 -7.48
C ASN A 63 -13.05 7.07 -8.31
N PRO A 64 -13.44 7.46 -9.53
CA PRO A 64 -12.61 8.28 -10.43
C PRO A 64 -12.41 9.73 -9.95
N ARG A 65 -13.11 10.14 -8.87
CA ARG A 65 -12.93 11.46 -8.26
C ARG A 65 -11.66 11.57 -7.42
N TRP A 66 -11.07 10.44 -7.03
CA TRP A 66 -9.82 10.41 -6.29
C TRP A 66 -8.65 10.31 -7.24
N GLY A 67 -7.69 11.18 -7.05
CA GLY A 67 -6.43 11.19 -7.75
C GLY A 67 -5.28 11.15 -6.75
N ARG A 68 -4.07 11.19 -7.27
CA ARG A 68 -2.89 11.39 -6.42
C ARG A 68 -2.80 12.86 -6.07
N ALA A 69 -2.50 13.12 -4.80
CA ALA A 69 -2.18 14.47 -4.36
C ALA A 69 -0.89 14.93 -5.07
N GLU A 70 -0.95 16.11 -5.63
CA GLU A 70 0.22 16.86 -6.04
C GLU A 70 0.72 17.59 -4.78
N ASP A 71 1.90 17.26 -4.35
CA ASP A 71 2.79 17.97 -3.41
C ASP A 71 2.23 18.75 -2.23
N ASP A 72 1.84 18.25 -1.14
CA ASP A 72 1.93 18.92 0.19
C ASP A 72 1.39 18.02 1.32
N MET A 73 1.97 16.89 1.53
CA MET A 73 1.66 16.13 2.75
C MET A 73 2.82 16.26 3.74
N ASP A 74 2.56 16.90 4.89
CA ASP A 74 3.44 16.81 6.05
C ASP A 74 3.42 15.39 6.61
N LEU A 75 4.32 14.56 6.12
CA LEU A 75 4.47 13.20 6.62
C LEU A 75 5.32 13.18 7.90
N PRO A 76 5.03 12.27 8.84
CA PRO A 76 5.89 12.06 10.01
C PRO A 76 7.34 11.82 9.59
N ALA A 77 8.29 12.25 10.42
CA ALA A 77 9.72 12.21 10.12
C ALA A 77 10.23 10.82 9.67
N GLY A 78 9.65 9.73 10.15
CA GLY A 78 9.99 8.37 9.71
C GLY A 78 9.44 7.97 8.33
N LEU A 79 8.43 8.72 7.81
CA LEU A 79 7.82 8.49 6.49
C LEU A 79 8.31 9.52 5.46
N SER A 80 8.95 10.60 5.88
CA SER A 80 9.48 11.64 4.99
C SER A 80 10.57 11.10 4.05
N GLY A 81 11.37 10.15 4.46
CA GLY A 81 12.35 9.51 3.59
C GLY A 81 11.76 8.76 2.38
N ALA A 82 10.47 8.41 2.43
CA ALA A 82 9.75 7.88 1.27
C ALA A 82 9.36 8.98 0.28
N THR A 83 9.09 10.20 0.78
CA THR A 83 8.78 11.38 -0.05
C THR A 83 10.02 12.02 -0.62
N ASP A 84 11.16 12.05 0.11
CA ASP A 84 12.43 12.57 -0.40
C ASP A 84 12.95 11.70 -1.54
N ARG A 85 12.90 10.37 -1.40
CA ARG A 85 13.19 9.43 -2.51
C ARG A 85 12.21 9.56 -3.66
N ARG A 86 11.00 10.05 -3.41
CA ARG A 86 10.01 10.35 -4.43
C ARG A 86 10.40 11.62 -5.19
N ARG A 87 10.81 12.70 -4.52
CA ARG A 87 11.30 13.94 -5.14
C ARG A 87 12.54 13.72 -6.01
N GLU A 88 13.48 12.89 -5.54
CA GLU A 88 14.65 12.47 -6.35
C GLU A 88 14.27 11.59 -7.55
N ARG A 89 13.09 10.96 -7.54
CA ARG A 89 12.54 10.15 -8.64
C ARG A 89 11.55 10.88 -9.53
N ASP A 90 11.20 12.12 -9.21
CA ASP A 90 10.25 12.92 -10.00
C ASP A 90 10.73 13.21 -11.44
N ASP A 91 12.04 13.03 -11.72
CA ASP A 91 12.55 12.98 -13.08
C ASP A 91 12.13 11.71 -13.85
N VAL A 92 11.60 10.70 -13.17
CA VAL A 92 11.06 9.48 -13.80
C VAL A 92 9.54 9.53 -13.73
N ASN A 93 8.94 10.02 -14.79
CA ASN A 93 7.48 10.10 -14.95
C ASN A 93 6.87 8.69 -15.08
N THR A 94 6.81 7.95 -13.96
CA THR A 94 6.29 6.58 -13.93
C THR A 94 4.77 6.55 -13.84
N MET A 95 4.14 5.58 -14.51
CA MET A 95 2.70 5.38 -14.48
C MET A 95 2.11 5.38 -13.05
N LEU A 96 2.88 4.93 -12.08
CA LEU A 96 2.46 4.84 -10.68
C LEU A 96 2.13 6.22 -10.06
N PHE A 97 2.74 7.28 -10.57
CA PHE A 97 2.62 8.65 -10.06
C PHE A 97 1.83 9.59 -10.95
N MET A 98 1.27 9.10 -12.05
CA MET A 98 0.46 9.88 -12.96
C MET A 98 -1.00 9.97 -12.51
N ASN A 99 -1.65 11.08 -12.88
CA ASN A 99 -3.11 11.24 -12.85
C ASN A 99 -3.69 11.12 -14.27
N PRO A 100 -5.00 10.87 -14.41
CA PRO A 100 -5.66 10.99 -15.71
C PRO A 100 -5.47 12.41 -16.29
N PRO A 101 -5.33 12.54 -17.62
CA PRO A 101 -5.48 11.51 -18.66
C PRO A 101 -4.25 10.65 -18.91
N ASP A 102 -3.04 11.07 -18.49
CA ASP A 102 -1.79 10.40 -18.82
C ASP A 102 -1.70 9.01 -18.19
N HIS A 103 -2.11 8.85 -16.92
CA HIS A 103 -2.22 7.53 -16.29
C HIS A 103 -3.06 6.58 -17.12
N THR A 104 -4.24 7.02 -17.57
CA THR A 104 -5.16 6.18 -18.34
C THR A 104 -4.55 5.75 -19.67
N ARG A 105 -3.86 6.67 -20.34
CA ARG A 105 -3.19 6.40 -21.62
C ARG A 105 -2.06 5.38 -21.46
N VAL A 106 -1.15 5.60 -20.52
CA VAL A 106 0.02 4.73 -20.29
C VAL A 106 -0.43 3.37 -19.77
N ARG A 107 -1.36 3.33 -18.80
CA ARG A 107 -1.93 2.09 -18.27
C ARG A 107 -2.60 1.26 -19.38
N GLY A 108 -3.31 1.90 -20.32
CA GLY A 108 -3.92 1.23 -21.47
C GLY A 108 -2.90 0.55 -22.39
N LEU A 109 -1.71 1.12 -22.55
CA LEU A 109 -0.62 0.51 -23.32
C LEU A 109 -0.05 -0.72 -22.58
N VAL A 110 0.24 -0.56 -21.31
CA VAL A 110 0.80 -1.63 -20.47
C VAL A 110 -0.18 -2.80 -20.32
N ALA A 111 -1.47 -2.52 -20.11
CA ALA A 111 -2.51 -3.55 -19.95
C ALA A 111 -2.62 -4.49 -21.16
N ARG A 112 -2.26 -4.05 -22.36
CA ARG A 112 -2.24 -4.89 -23.56
C ARG A 112 -1.16 -5.98 -23.51
N ALA A 113 -0.05 -5.73 -22.81
CA ALA A 113 1.01 -6.68 -22.61
C ALA A 113 0.71 -7.66 -21.46
N PHE A 114 -0.12 -7.26 -20.48
CA PHE A 114 -0.48 -8.08 -19.31
C PHE A 114 -1.87 -8.70 -19.45
N THR A 115 -2.06 -9.50 -20.48
CA THR A 115 -3.30 -10.28 -20.65
C THR A 115 -3.28 -11.53 -19.77
N PRO A 116 -4.45 -12.10 -19.36
CA PRO A 116 -4.50 -13.35 -18.61
C PRO A 116 -3.72 -14.48 -19.29
N ARG A 117 -3.76 -14.57 -20.62
CA ARG A 117 -3.00 -15.54 -21.39
C ARG A 117 -1.48 -15.36 -21.25
N MET A 118 -0.99 -14.12 -21.26
CA MET A 118 0.44 -13.84 -21.05
C MET A 118 0.86 -14.20 -19.62
N VAL A 119 0.02 -13.90 -18.65
CA VAL A 119 0.31 -14.27 -17.24
C VAL A 119 0.37 -15.78 -17.05
N GLU A 120 -0.56 -16.56 -17.66
CA GLU A 120 -0.50 -18.02 -17.61
C GLU A 120 0.75 -18.59 -18.28
N HIS A 121 1.27 -17.95 -19.32
CA HIS A 121 2.53 -18.34 -19.97
C HIS A 121 3.76 -18.23 -19.08
N LEU A 122 3.71 -17.37 -18.04
CA LEU A 122 4.79 -17.21 -17.08
C LEU A 122 4.80 -18.32 -16.00
N ARG A 123 3.69 -19.01 -15.79
CA ARG A 123 3.56 -20.06 -14.75
C ARG A 123 4.66 -21.13 -14.81
N PRO A 124 4.92 -21.78 -15.96
CA PRO A 124 6.00 -22.78 -16.05
C PRO A 124 7.38 -22.15 -15.80
N GLN A 125 7.64 -20.96 -16.32
CA GLN A 125 8.91 -20.27 -16.11
C GLN A 125 9.16 -19.96 -14.64
N ILE A 126 8.11 -19.55 -13.90
CA ILE A 126 8.19 -19.31 -12.45
C ILE A 126 8.47 -20.64 -11.72
N ALA A 127 7.81 -21.74 -12.11
CA ALA A 127 8.07 -23.05 -11.51
C ALA A 127 9.52 -23.50 -11.76
N ASP A 128 10.02 -23.37 -12.98
CA ASP A 128 11.39 -23.73 -13.35
C ASP A 128 12.45 -22.91 -12.57
N LEU A 129 12.15 -21.65 -12.24
CA LEU A 129 13.03 -20.81 -11.43
C LEU A 129 12.95 -21.15 -9.94
N LEU A 130 11.76 -21.45 -9.42
CA LEU A 130 11.55 -21.70 -7.99
C LEU A 130 12.00 -23.09 -7.55
N THR A 131 11.81 -24.13 -8.39
CA THR A 131 12.12 -25.52 -8.03
C THR A 131 13.57 -25.67 -7.55
N PRO A 132 14.60 -25.22 -8.27
CA PRO A 132 15.99 -25.36 -7.82
C PRO A 132 16.28 -24.63 -6.51
N ILE A 133 15.65 -23.47 -6.31
CA ILE A 133 15.82 -22.67 -5.07
C ILE A 133 15.22 -23.41 -3.87
N LEU A 134 14.02 -23.99 -4.05
CA LEU A 134 13.35 -24.75 -3.00
C LEU A 134 14.09 -26.06 -2.67
N ASP A 135 14.63 -26.75 -3.68
CA ASP A 135 15.45 -27.95 -3.50
C ASP A 135 16.72 -27.62 -2.69
N GLU A 136 17.40 -26.53 -3.04
CA GLU A 136 18.59 -26.06 -2.30
C GLU A 136 18.28 -25.71 -0.84
N VAL A 137 17.13 -25.08 -0.58
CA VAL A 137 16.71 -24.78 0.79
C VAL A 137 16.34 -26.05 1.56
N ALA A 138 15.67 -27.00 0.92
CA ALA A 138 15.30 -28.28 1.54
C ALA A 138 16.54 -29.12 1.89
N ASP A 139 17.57 -29.09 1.06
CA ASP A 139 18.84 -29.81 1.30
C ASP A 139 19.68 -29.19 2.45
N ARG A 140 19.49 -27.92 2.74
CA ARG A 140 20.21 -27.22 3.82
C ARG A 140 19.55 -27.36 5.19
N GLY A 141 18.30 -27.75 5.28
CA GLY A 141 17.52 -27.94 6.52
C GLY A 141 16.89 -26.65 7.02
#